data_7eda0363d507580449aa0a2db924fec2
#
_entry.id   7eda0363d507580449aa0a2db924fec2
#
_cell.length_a   1.000
_cell.length_b   1.000
_cell.length_c   1.000
_cell.angle_alpha   90.00
_cell.angle_beta   90.00
_cell.angle_gamma   90.00
#
_symmetry.space_group_name_H-M   'P 1'
#
loop_
_entity.id
_entity.type
_entity.pdbx_description
1 polymer ?
#
loop_
_entity_poly.entity_id
_entity_poly.type
_entity_poly.pdbx_seq_one_letter_code
_entity_poly.pdbx_strand_id
1 'polypeptide(L)'
;IEYSEQLKAGDVKPLKYFGRELVLFRTESGQAALLDAYCPHLGAHLGHGGSVQGESISCPFHAWKFNGEGNCTDVPYAKRMPPKVDGKQAIGRYPVEERNQMVWAWYHPQGVEPLFPLETVEELHSPEWSEMSTFEWTINTIIQETGENAADFAHFITVHSSVEMPDGVVTLDGYKRATIMDSETQAIDEQ
;
A
#
# COMPACT_ATOMS: atom_id res chain seq x y z
N ILE A 1 -1.00 -1.54 0.41
CA ILE A 1 -2.09 -0.57 0.54
C ILE A 1 -3.10 -0.68 -0.61
N GLU A 2 -2.73 -1.30 -1.73
CA GLU A 2 -3.61 -1.58 -2.86
C GLU A 2 -3.01 -2.65 -3.76
N TYR A 3 -3.80 -3.35 -4.55
CA TYR A 3 -3.32 -4.17 -5.66
C TYR A 3 -3.02 -3.31 -6.88
N SER A 4 -1.88 -3.57 -7.55
CA SER A 4 -1.45 -2.76 -8.70
C SER A 4 -2.50 -2.71 -9.82
N GLU A 5 -3.16 -3.84 -10.08
CA GLU A 5 -4.20 -3.95 -11.11
C GLU A 5 -5.49 -3.17 -10.79
N GLN A 6 -5.74 -2.89 -9.50
CA GLN A 6 -6.92 -2.16 -9.04
C GLN A 6 -6.70 -0.64 -8.98
N LEU A 7 -5.50 -0.16 -9.29
CA LEU A 7 -5.18 1.25 -9.38
C LEU A 7 -4.84 1.61 -10.83
N LYS A 8 -5.79 2.07 -11.60
CA LYS A 8 -5.58 2.46 -13.00
C LYS A 8 -5.06 3.90 -13.12
N ALA A 9 -4.43 4.23 -14.26
CA ALA A 9 -4.02 5.60 -14.55
C ALA A 9 -5.23 6.56 -14.45
N GLY A 10 -5.09 7.64 -13.70
CA GLY A 10 -6.16 8.59 -13.42
C GLY A 10 -6.99 8.27 -12.16
N ASP A 11 -6.84 7.10 -11.55
CA ASP A 11 -7.59 6.74 -10.35
C ASP A 11 -7.14 7.55 -9.14
N VAL A 12 -8.12 7.84 -8.28
CA VAL A 12 -7.93 8.50 -6.98
C VAL A 12 -8.72 7.72 -5.92
N LYS A 13 -8.03 7.26 -4.88
CA LYS A 13 -8.62 6.46 -3.80
C LYS A 13 -8.36 7.11 -2.44
N PRO A 14 -9.40 7.41 -1.64
CA PRO A 14 -9.21 7.75 -0.23
C PRO A 14 -8.82 6.52 0.57
N LEU A 15 -7.81 6.63 1.42
CA LEU A 15 -7.33 5.56 2.26
C LEU A 15 -7.19 6.03 3.70
N LYS A 16 -7.21 5.07 4.63
CA LYS A 16 -6.94 5.32 6.05
C LYS A 16 -5.92 4.33 6.57
N TYR A 17 -4.67 4.79 6.68
CA TYR A 17 -3.55 4.02 7.21
C TYR A 17 -2.74 4.85 8.21
N PHE A 18 -1.99 4.21 9.07
CA PHE A 18 -1.09 4.87 10.04
C PHE A 18 -1.80 5.88 10.95
N GLY A 19 -3.10 5.69 11.20
CA GLY A 19 -3.94 6.65 11.93
C GLY A 19 -4.21 7.97 11.21
N ARG A 20 -4.04 8.01 9.88
CA ARG A 20 -4.17 9.20 9.03
C ARG A 20 -5.13 8.96 7.87
N GLU A 21 -5.78 10.02 7.44
CA GLU A 21 -6.50 10.06 6.16
C GLU A 21 -5.49 10.37 5.05
N LEU A 22 -5.46 9.52 4.04
CA LEU A 22 -4.51 9.56 2.93
C LEU A 22 -5.25 9.58 1.60
N VAL A 23 -4.56 9.99 0.55
CA VAL A 23 -5.02 9.84 -0.82
C VAL A 23 -3.97 9.11 -1.65
N LEU A 24 -4.36 7.98 -2.21
CA LEU A 24 -3.59 7.24 -3.21
C LEU A 24 -4.12 7.62 -4.59
N PHE A 25 -3.22 7.92 -5.51
CA PHE A 25 -3.60 8.17 -6.89
C PHE A 25 -2.54 7.62 -7.85
N ARG A 26 -2.97 7.34 -9.08
CA ARG A 26 -2.04 7.00 -10.15
C ARG A 26 -2.03 8.10 -11.20
N THR A 27 -0.86 8.63 -11.49
CA THR A 27 -0.66 9.63 -12.53
C THR A 27 -1.04 9.11 -13.91
N GLU A 28 -1.19 9.98 -14.88
CA GLU A 28 -1.45 9.58 -16.27
C GLU A 28 -0.28 8.81 -16.87
N SER A 29 0.97 9.05 -16.41
CA SER A 29 2.14 8.27 -16.82
C SER A 29 2.24 6.90 -16.13
N GLY A 30 1.34 6.60 -15.17
CA GLY A 30 1.27 5.31 -14.48
C GLY A 30 1.99 5.24 -13.15
N GLN A 31 2.54 6.34 -12.62
CA GLN A 31 3.20 6.35 -11.32
C GLN A 31 2.18 6.40 -10.18
N ALA A 32 2.31 5.51 -9.20
CA ALA A 32 1.52 5.57 -7.98
C ALA A 32 2.11 6.61 -7.00
N ALA A 33 1.26 7.35 -6.30
CA ALA A 33 1.66 8.32 -5.30
C ALA A 33 0.69 8.34 -4.11
N LEU A 34 1.23 8.52 -2.92
CA LEU A 34 0.49 8.56 -1.66
C LEU A 34 0.80 9.84 -0.89
N LEU A 35 -0.26 10.60 -0.59
CA LEU A 35 -0.17 11.89 0.11
C LEU A 35 -1.11 11.93 1.32
N ASP A 36 -0.88 12.86 2.26
CA ASP A 36 -1.90 13.27 3.21
C ASP A 36 -3.13 13.77 2.45
N ALA A 37 -4.32 13.43 2.94
CA ALA A 37 -5.56 13.61 2.16
C ALA A 37 -6.02 15.06 2.01
N TYR A 38 -5.58 15.97 2.89
CA TYR A 38 -6.18 17.29 2.98
C TYR A 38 -5.39 18.38 2.28
N CYS A 39 -6.07 19.08 1.36
CA CYS A 39 -5.53 20.23 0.65
C CYS A 39 -5.13 21.36 1.64
N PRO A 40 -3.89 21.86 1.59
CA PRO A 40 -3.41 22.88 2.53
C PRO A 40 -4.05 24.27 2.34
N HIS A 41 -4.85 24.46 1.29
CA HIS A 41 -5.57 25.69 1.05
C HIS A 41 -6.70 25.87 2.08
N LEU A 42 -7.75 25.06 2.02
CA LEU A 42 -8.92 25.12 2.90
C LEU A 42 -9.41 23.74 3.38
N GLY A 43 -8.56 22.73 3.39
CA GLY A 43 -8.84 21.44 4.01
C GLY A 43 -9.78 20.52 3.23
N ALA A 44 -10.00 20.74 1.93
CA ALA A 44 -10.76 19.79 1.12
C ALA A 44 -10.01 18.44 1.03
N HIS A 45 -10.76 17.33 1.17
CA HIS A 45 -10.20 16.00 1.07
C HIS A 45 -9.97 15.63 -0.41
N LEU A 46 -8.71 15.44 -0.81
CA LEU A 46 -8.33 15.17 -2.21
C LEU A 46 -8.89 13.85 -2.74
N GLY A 47 -9.05 12.84 -1.87
CA GLY A 47 -9.59 11.53 -2.25
C GLY A 47 -11.11 11.52 -2.51
N HIS A 48 -11.83 12.60 -2.17
CA HIS A 48 -13.26 12.74 -2.38
C HIS A 48 -13.55 13.81 -3.43
N GLY A 49 -13.55 13.42 -4.70
CA GLY A 49 -13.84 14.30 -5.83
C GLY A 49 -12.59 14.98 -6.44
N GLY A 50 -11.39 14.72 -5.95
CA GLY A 50 -10.16 15.07 -6.65
C GLY A 50 -10.01 14.28 -7.94
N SER A 51 -9.25 14.81 -8.88
CA SER A 51 -8.98 14.18 -10.17
C SER A 51 -7.51 14.27 -10.54
N VAL A 52 -7.01 13.27 -11.23
CA VAL A 52 -5.65 13.30 -11.77
C VAL A 52 -5.63 14.15 -13.04
N GLN A 53 -4.61 14.97 -13.19
CA GLN A 53 -4.32 15.77 -14.37
C GLN A 53 -2.81 15.72 -14.63
N GLY A 54 -2.40 14.96 -15.63
CA GLY A 54 -0.99 14.67 -15.91
C GLY A 54 -0.35 13.93 -14.71
N GLU A 55 0.69 14.55 -14.15
CA GLU A 55 1.45 14.00 -13.01
C GLU A 55 0.99 14.50 -11.65
N SER A 56 -0.19 15.13 -11.59
CA SER A 56 -0.68 15.79 -10.37
C SER A 56 -2.13 15.42 -10.06
N ILE A 57 -2.46 15.44 -8.77
CA ILE A 57 -3.84 15.42 -8.29
C ILE A 57 -4.38 16.83 -8.15
N SER A 58 -5.56 17.11 -8.69
CA SER A 58 -6.28 18.38 -8.63
C SER A 58 -7.28 18.36 -7.49
N CYS A 59 -7.25 19.38 -6.64
CA CYS A 59 -8.18 19.57 -5.54
C CYS A 59 -9.60 19.83 -6.04
N PRO A 60 -10.63 19.15 -5.51
CA PRO A 60 -12.01 19.30 -6.00
C PRO A 60 -12.60 20.67 -5.68
N PHE A 61 -11.99 21.44 -4.76
CA PHE A 61 -12.58 22.72 -4.32
C PHE A 61 -12.11 23.90 -5.17
N HIS A 62 -10.78 24.10 -5.34
CA HIS A 62 -10.24 25.25 -6.07
C HIS A 62 -9.18 24.86 -7.10
N ALA A 63 -9.14 23.61 -7.48
CA ALA A 63 -8.25 23.06 -8.52
C ALA A 63 -6.74 23.28 -8.28
N TRP A 64 -6.30 23.46 -7.02
CA TRP A 64 -4.88 23.42 -6.71
C TRP A 64 -4.34 22.04 -7.05
N LYS A 65 -3.19 21.99 -7.73
CA LYS A 65 -2.58 20.72 -8.16
C LYS A 65 -1.35 20.38 -7.34
N PHE A 66 -1.22 19.10 -7.02
CA PHE A 66 -0.10 18.57 -6.24
C PHE A 66 0.46 17.34 -6.93
N ASN A 67 1.78 17.30 -7.11
CA ASN A 67 2.46 16.11 -7.64
C ASN A 67 2.67 15.04 -6.55
N GLY A 68 3.21 13.87 -6.93
CA GLY A 68 3.47 12.76 -6.01
C GLY A 68 4.49 13.08 -4.90
N GLU A 69 5.28 14.15 -5.08
CA GLU A 69 6.20 14.65 -4.05
C GLU A 69 5.52 15.58 -3.03
N GLY A 70 4.22 15.84 -3.19
CA GLY A 70 3.45 16.75 -2.33
C GLY A 70 3.73 18.23 -2.61
N ASN A 71 4.39 18.56 -3.70
CA ASN A 71 4.62 19.94 -4.11
C ASN A 71 3.41 20.49 -4.85
N CYS A 72 3.03 21.75 -4.57
CA CYS A 72 2.02 22.43 -5.36
C CYS A 72 2.60 22.79 -6.72
N THR A 73 1.98 22.29 -7.79
CA THR A 73 2.44 22.48 -9.18
C THR A 73 1.65 23.54 -9.92
N ASP A 74 0.41 23.83 -9.49
CA ASP A 74 -0.44 24.82 -10.14
C ASP A 74 -1.53 25.36 -9.20
N VAL A 75 -1.82 26.64 -9.35
CA VAL A 75 -2.96 27.33 -8.75
C VAL A 75 -3.65 28.12 -9.85
N PRO A 76 -4.66 27.57 -10.54
CA PRO A 76 -5.14 28.04 -11.84
C PRO A 76 -5.62 29.50 -11.89
N TYR A 77 -6.10 30.05 -10.79
CA TYR A 77 -6.60 31.43 -10.71
C TYR A 77 -5.55 32.43 -10.20
N ALA A 78 -4.38 31.96 -9.78
CA ALA A 78 -3.36 32.82 -9.21
C ALA A 78 -2.44 33.38 -10.30
N LYS A 79 -2.14 34.68 -10.25
CA LYS A 79 -1.18 35.33 -11.15
C LYS A 79 0.28 34.87 -10.88
N ARG A 80 0.54 34.35 -9.70
CA ARG A 80 1.84 33.78 -9.26
C ARG A 80 1.60 32.75 -8.18
N MET A 81 2.53 31.81 -8.05
CA MET A 81 2.46 30.80 -6.98
C MET A 81 2.36 31.47 -5.60
N PRO A 82 1.42 31.04 -4.75
CA PRO A 82 1.31 31.59 -3.39
C PRO A 82 2.59 31.25 -2.58
N PRO A 83 3.17 32.22 -1.84
CA PRO A 83 4.43 32.00 -1.09
C PRO A 83 4.37 30.86 -0.05
N LYS A 84 3.15 30.50 0.39
CA LYS A 84 2.93 29.38 1.32
C LYS A 84 3.33 28.03 0.73
N VAL A 85 3.22 27.86 -0.59
CA VAL A 85 3.43 26.59 -1.29
C VAL A 85 4.51 26.67 -2.36
N ASP A 86 5.04 27.86 -2.64
CA ASP A 86 6.07 28.08 -3.67
C ASP A 86 7.42 27.45 -3.26
N GLY A 87 7.89 26.51 -4.06
CA GLY A 87 9.15 25.81 -3.83
C GLY A 87 9.23 24.98 -2.55
N LYS A 88 8.08 24.59 -1.99
CA LYS A 88 8.00 23.82 -0.74
C LYS A 88 7.08 22.62 -0.90
N GLN A 89 7.41 21.55 -0.18
CA GLN A 89 6.47 20.47 0.01
C GLN A 89 5.25 21.00 0.79
N ALA A 90 4.10 20.99 0.14
CA ALA A 90 2.85 21.55 0.66
C ALA A 90 1.97 20.53 1.37
N ILE A 91 2.11 19.24 0.99
CA ILE A 91 1.37 18.10 1.54
C ILE A 91 2.37 17.03 1.93
N GLY A 92 2.13 16.33 3.05
CA GLY A 92 2.93 15.17 3.45
C GLY A 92 2.89 14.08 2.38
N ARG A 93 4.04 13.54 1.99
CA ARG A 93 4.18 12.40 1.09
C ARG A 93 4.66 11.17 1.81
N TYR A 94 4.36 10.03 1.26
CA TYR A 94 4.83 8.72 1.72
C TYR A 94 5.53 8.00 0.59
N PRO A 95 6.73 7.45 0.80
CA PRO A 95 7.40 6.62 -0.21
C PRO A 95 6.50 5.47 -0.64
N VAL A 96 6.37 5.29 -1.94
CA VAL A 96 5.57 4.23 -2.57
C VAL A 96 6.45 3.43 -3.50
N GLU A 97 6.32 2.11 -3.46
CA GLU A 97 6.95 1.18 -4.40
C GLU A 97 5.91 0.18 -4.89
N GLU A 98 5.92 -0.10 -6.20
CA GLU A 98 5.15 -1.20 -6.77
C GLU A 98 6.03 -2.42 -6.93
N ARG A 99 5.65 -3.50 -6.26
CA ARG A 99 6.36 -4.77 -6.30
C ARG A 99 5.42 -5.92 -5.99
N ASN A 100 5.64 -7.07 -6.62
CA ASN A 100 4.85 -8.27 -6.39
C ASN A 100 3.35 -8.04 -6.61
N GLN A 101 2.99 -7.30 -7.68
CA GLN A 101 1.62 -6.94 -8.06
C GLN A 101 0.86 -6.09 -7.02
N MET A 102 1.58 -5.46 -6.10
CA MET A 102 1.01 -4.64 -5.03
C MET A 102 1.67 -3.27 -4.98
N VAL A 103 0.89 -2.28 -4.54
CA VAL A 103 1.36 -0.94 -4.20
C VAL A 103 1.68 -0.93 -2.70
N TRP A 104 2.94 -0.72 -2.38
CA TRP A 104 3.46 -0.66 -1.01
C TRP A 104 3.69 0.78 -0.60
N ALA A 105 3.49 1.07 0.67
CA ALA A 105 3.81 2.37 1.24
C ALA A 105 4.73 2.21 2.45
N TRP A 106 5.71 3.09 2.55
CA TRP A 106 6.56 3.19 3.71
C TRP A 106 6.05 4.26 4.66
N TYR A 107 6.01 3.92 5.95
CA TYR A 107 5.72 4.86 7.02
C TYR A 107 6.73 4.71 8.16
N HIS A 108 7.24 5.85 8.63
CA HIS A 108 8.02 5.91 9.85
C HIS A 108 7.59 7.17 10.63
N PRO A 109 7.31 7.10 11.95
CA PRO A 109 6.79 8.23 12.71
C PRO A 109 7.73 9.45 12.76
N GLN A 110 9.03 9.22 12.54
CA GLN A 110 10.06 10.26 12.48
C GLN A 110 10.42 10.67 11.05
N GLY A 111 9.70 10.20 10.03
CA GLY A 111 9.97 10.52 8.62
C GLY A 111 11.29 9.96 8.08
N VAL A 112 11.77 8.87 8.64
CA VAL A 112 12.98 8.19 8.13
C VAL A 112 12.64 7.50 6.81
N GLU A 113 13.52 7.61 5.83
CA GLU A 113 13.40 6.92 4.54
C GLU A 113 13.40 5.38 4.72
N PRO A 114 12.92 4.61 3.72
CA PRO A 114 12.89 3.15 3.79
C PRO A 114 14.23 2.56 4.21
N LEU A 115 14.21 1.71 5.25
CA LEU A 115 15.40 1.12 5.86
C LEU A 115 15.82 -0.18 5.18
N PHE A 116 14.97 -0.75 4.34
CA PHE A 116 15.21 -2.01 3.64
C PHE A 116 14.43 -2.04 2.32
N PRO A 117 14.94 -2.74 1.30
CA PRO A 117 14.22 -2.94 0.05
C PRO A 117 13.09 -3.96 0.21
N LEU A 118 12.09 -3.90 -0.67
CA LEU A 118 11.14 -4.99 -0.85
C LEU A 118 11.80 -6.10 -1.68
N GLU A 119 11.61 -7.33 -1.26
CA GLU A 119 12.07 -8.49 -2.01
C GLU A 119 11.11 -8.81 -3.17
N THR A 120 11.66 -9.31 -4.27
CA THR A 120 10.85 -9.84 -5.36
C THR A 120 10.48 -11.29 -5.04
N VAL A 121 9.22 -11.64 -5.21
CA VAL A 121 8.72 -13.01 -5.16
C VAL A 121 8.74 -13.55 -6.58
N GLU A 122 9.77 -14.33 -6.90
CA GLU A 122 10.02 -14.81 -8.26
C GLU A 122 8.89 -15.70 -8.79
N GLU A 123 8.20 -16.41 -7.91
CA GLU A 123 7.06 -17.27 -8.21
C GLU A 123 5.93 -16.50 -8.90
N LEU A 124 5.70 -15.23 -8.54
CA LEU A 124 4.69 -14.38 -9.16
C LEU A 124 5.01 -14.02 -10.63
N HIS A 125 6.22 -14.29 -11.07
CA HIS A 125 6.70 -14.00 -12.42
C HIS A 125 6.99 -15.28 -13.22
N SER A 126 6.84 -16.45 -12.59
CA SER A 126 7.15 -17.74 -13.20
C SER A 126 5.91 -18.41 -13.79
N PRO A 127 5.96 -18.90 -15.04
CA PRO A 127 4.85 -19.63 -15.65
C PRO A 127 4.64 -21.04 -15.03
N GLU A 128 5.52 -21.48 -14.13
CA GLU A 128 5.40 -22.74 -13.41
C GLU A 128 4.43 -22.67 -12.21
N TRP A 129 4.05 -21.45 -11.84
CA TRP A 129 3.12 -21.18 -10.73
C TRP A 129 1.79 -20.66 -11.27
N SER A 130 0.72 -20.93 -10.53
CA SER A 130 -0.60 -20.37 -10.83
C SER A 130 -0.61 -18.85 -10.64
N GLU A 131 -1.58 -18.17 -11.27
CA GLU A 131 -1.84 -16.78 -10.97
C GLU A 131 -2.19 -16.61 -9.48
N MET A 132 -1.86 -15.43 -8.94
CA MET A 132 -2.14 -15.09 -7.56
C MET A 132 -3.66 -15.02 -7.34
N SER A 133 -4.16 -15.77 -6.37
CA SER A 133 -5.53 -15.61 -5.85
C SER A 133 -5.50 -14.74 -4.61
N THR A 134 -6.43 -13.78 -4.54
CA THR A 134 -6.51 -12.83 -3.43
C THR A 134 -7.78 -13.01 -2.62
N PHE A 135 -7.63 -12.94 -1.31
CA PHE A 135 -8.72 -12.97 -0.35
C PHE A 135 -8.52 -11.84 0.65
N GLU A 136 -9.60 -11.19 1.03
CA GLU A 136 -9.55 -10.08 1.99
C GLU A 136 -10.42 -10.37 3.20
N TRP A 137 -9.88 -10.13 4.38
CA TRP A 137 -10.61 -10.16 5.64
C TRP A 137 -10.30 -8.94 6.47
N THR A 138 -11.30 -8.42 7.17
CA THR A 138 -11.11 -7.41 8.21
C THR A 138 -11.07 -8.09 9.57
N ILE A 139 -9.94 -8.03 10.24
CA ILE A 139 -9.72 -8.61 11.55
C ILE A 139 -9.46 -7.49 12.55
N ASN A 140 -10.25 -7.41 13.62
CA ASN A 140 -10.09 -6.39 14.65
C ASN A 140 -8.95 -6.77 15.61
N THR A 141 -7.72 -6.63 15.15
CA THR A 141 -6.51 -6.95 15.90
C THR A 141 -5.35 -6.02 15.51
N ILE A 142 -4.20 -6.20 16.10
CA ILE A 142 -2.95 -5.51 15.72
C ILE A 142 -2.12 -6.43 14.81
N ILE A 143 -1.29 -5.83 13.96
CA ILE A 143 -0.47 -6.59 12.98
C ILE A 143 0.48 -7.60 13.65
N GLN A 144 0.90 -7.36 14.89
CA GLN A 144 1.74 -8.29 15.64
C GLN A 144 1.07 -9.64 15.83
N GLU A 145 -0.22 -9.68 16.12
CA GLU A 145 -0.98 -10.92 16.32
C GLU A 145 -0.98 -11.80 15.06
N THR A 146 -1.02 -11.19 13.87
CA THR A 146 -0.92 -11.96 12.62
C THR A 146 0.46 -12.58 12.43
N GLY A 147 1.51 -11.88 12.88
CA GLY A 147 2.87 -12.41 12.89
C GLY A 147 3.05 -13.55 13.90
N GLU A 148 2.45 -13.46 15.07
CA GLU A 148 2.46 -14.50 16.09
C GLU A 148 1.67 -15.73 15.62
N ASN A 149 0.49 -15.54 15.02
CA ASN A 149 -0.30 -16.62 14.44
C ASN A 149 0.49 -17.40 13.36
N ALA A 150 1.25 -16.72 12.51
CA ALA A 150 2.10 -17.39 11.52
C ALA A 150 3.31 -18.14 12.11
N ALA A 151 3.61 -17.95 13.41
CA ALA A 151 4.67 -18.66 14.12
C ALA A 151 4.16 -19.87 14.90
N ASP A 152 2.88 -19.94 15.16
CA ASP A 152 2.24 -21.05 15.90
C ASP A 152 1.82 -22.15 14.94
N PHE A 153 2.59 -23.23 14.91
CA PHE A 153 2.23 -24.41 14.09
C PHE A 153 1.16 -25.29 14.75
N ALA A 154 1.01 -25.23 16.07
CA ALA A 154 0.10 -26.12 16.77
C ALA A 154 -1.38 -25.87 16.43
N HIS A 155 -1.75 -24.62 16.14
CA HIS A 155 -3.14 -24.33 15.78
C HIS A 155 -3.59 -24.92 14.46
N PHE A 156 -2.67 -25.31 13.56
CA PHE A 156 -3.01 -25.92 12.28
C PHE A 156 -3.84 -27.19 12.44
N ILE A 157 -3.59 -27.98 13.48
CA ILE A 157 -4.39 -29.20 13.76
C ILE A 157 -5.83 -28.83 14.11
N THR A 158 -6.01 -27.88 15.03
CA THR A 158 -7.31 -27.60 15.63
C THR A 158 -8.13 -26.58 14.85
N VAL A 159 -7.49 -25.59 14.26
CA VAL A 159 -8.15 -24.48 13.54
C VAL A 159 -8.26 -24.79 12.05
N HIS A 160 -7.20 -25.30 11.44
CA HIS A 160 -7.14 -25.57 10.01
C HIS A 160 -7.35 -27.04 9.63
N SER A 161 -7.65 -27.89 10.60
CA SER A 161 -7.94 -29.33 10.37
C SER A 161 -6.82 -30.08 9.65
N SER A 162 -5.56 -29.66 9.87
CA SER A 162 -4.42 -30.40 9.38
C SER A 162 -4.39 -31.80 9.99
N VAL A 163 -3.95 -32.80 9.21
CA VAL A 163 -3.84 -34.20 9.66
C VAL A 163 -2.84 -34.32 10.81
N GLU A 164 -1.76 -33.58 10.69
CA GLU A 164 -0.69 -33.52 11.67
C GLU A 164 -0.16 -32.08 11.82
N MET A 165 0.62 -31.84 12.86
CA MET A 165 1.28 -30.55 13.04
C MET A 165 2.33 -30.39 11.90
N PRO A 166 2.25 -29.30 11.13
CA PRO A 166 3.25 -29.05 10.09
C PRO A 166 4.66 -29.05 10.66
N ASP A 167 5.59 -29.69 9.98
CA ASP A 167 7.02 -29.50 10.26
C ASP A 167 7.47 -28.22 9.55
N GLY A 168 8.21 -27.39 10.24
CA GLY A 168 8.55 -26.08 9.70
C GLY A 168 9.88 -25.52 10.19
N VAL A 169 10.54 -24.80 9.29
CA VAL A 169 11.77 -24.08 9.57
C VAL A 169 11.52 -22.59 9.51
N VAL A 170 11.82 -21.91 10.61
CA VAL A 170 11.78 -20.44 10.69
C VAL A 170 13.20 -19.92 10.60
N THR A 171 13.44 -19.04 9.62
CA THR A 171 14.70 -18.30 9.50
C THR A 171 14.47 -16.80 9.74
N LEU A 172 15.40 -16.19 10.44
CA LEU A 172 15.41 -14.75 10.71
C LEU A 172 16.69 -14.16 10.14
N ASP A 173 16.56 -13.13 9.31
CA ASP A 173 17.68 -12.38 8.75
C ASP A 173 17.35 -10.88 8.78
N GLY A 174 17.85 -10.20 9.80
CA GLY A 174 17.57 -8.78 10.03
C GLY A 174 16.07 -8.50 10.17
N TYR A 175 15.50 -7.81 9.19
CA TYR A 175 14.06 -7.49 9.13
C TYR A 175 13.20 -8.59 8.48
N LYS A 176 13.83 -9.63 7.94
CA LYS A 176 13.14 -10.71 7.24
C LYS A 176 12.85 -11.87 8.19
N ARG A 177 11.66 -12.40 8.06
CA ARG A 177 11.31 -13.70 8.59
C ARG A 177 10.77 -14.55 7.44
N ALA A 178 11.39 -15.72 7.23
CA ALA A 178 10.87 -16.73 6.31
C ALA A 178 10.45 -17.95 7.12
N THR A 179 9.28 -18.48 6.81
CA THR A 179 8.77 -19.74 7.36
C THR A 179 8.47 -20.65 6.20
N ILE A 180 9.13 -21.80 6.17
CA ILE A 180 8.86 -22.86 5.21
C ILE A 180 8.20 -23.99 5.99
N MET A 181 7.03 -24.42 5.55
CA MET A 181 6.27 -25.49 6.20
C MET A 181 5.95 -26.57 5.18
N ASP A 182 6.18 -27.81 5.57
CA ASP A 182 5.68 -28.99 4.88
C ASP A 182 4.43 -29.49 5.59
N SER A 183 3.33 -29.64 4.87
CA SER A 183 2.08 -30.18 5.41
C SER A 183 1.44 -31.15 4.42
N GLU A 184 0.91 -32.26 4.94
CA GLU A 184 0.03 -33.13 4.17
C GLU A 184 -1.38 -32.55 4.15
N THR A 185 -1.92 -32.35 2.95
CA THR A 185 -3.32 -31.96 2.77
C THR A 185 -4.11 -33.14 2.29
N GLN A 186 -5.27 -33.43 2.92
CA GLN A 186 -6.21 -34.37 2.35
C GLN A 186 -6.91 -33.70 1.16
N ALA A 187 -6.95 -34.42 0.03
CA ALA A 187 -7.82 -34.00 -1.07
C ALA A 187 -9.26 -34.00 -0.56
N ILE A 188 -9.93 -32.88 -0.65
CA ILE A 188 -11.36 -32.80 -0.42
C ILE A 188 -12.01 -33.40 -1.66
N ASP A 189 -12.52 -34.63 -1.55
CA ASP A 189 -13.37 -35.19 -2.59
C ASP A 189 -14.60 -34.29 -2.72
N GLU A 190 -14.75 -33.63 -3.86
CA GLU A 190 -15.96 -32.90 -4.22
C GLU A 190 -17.13 -33.89 -4.23
N GLN A 191 -18.03 -33.79 -3.24
CA GLN A 191 -19.32 -34.45 -3.21
C GLN A 191 -20.40 -33.51 -3.76
#